data_8722e301ae3509e22961666fe1a9cb8b
#
_entry.id   8722e301ae3509e22961666fe1a9cb8b
#
_cell.length_a   1.000
_cell.length_b   1.000
_cell.length_c   1.000
_cell.angle_alpha   90.00
_cell.angle_beta   90.00
_cell.angle_gamma   90.00
#
_symmetry.space_group_name_H-M   'P 1'
#
loop_
_entity.id
_entity.type
_entity.pdbx_description
1 polymer ?
#
loop_
_entity_poly.entity_id
_entity_poly.type
_entity_poly.pdbx_seq_one_letter_code
_entity_poly.pdbx_strand_id
1 'polypeptide(L)'
;NMGVIGALVGRSDLVLEDYLNHASLLDGGLLSRATFKRFKHRDTVDLQQKLTQSNASKKLVVTDGVFSMDGDLAPLKDLAAVAQQNNAWLMADDAHGFGVLGKTGAGLVEDQNLSIDEVPILMGTLGKAFGTYGAFVAGSEALIETLVQFSRSYIYTTAPPPAVAVATMASLQLVKSEQWRRDKLNQSISRFRQGAQQIGLNIMDSNTPIQPILVGSDEKL
;
A
#
# COMPACT_ATOMS: atom_id res chain seq x y z
N ASN A 1 -1.08 -9.47 1.70
CA ASN A 1 -1.62 -8.78 2.89
C ASN A 1 -1.96 -9.76 4.01
N MET A 2 -2.96 -10.61 3.86
CA MET A 2 -3.40 -11.56 4.89
C MET A 2 -2.26 -12.44 5.44
N GLY A 3 -1.38 -12.95 4.57
CA GLY A 3 -0.23 -13.77 4.96
C GLY A 3 0.80 -13.02 5.80
N VAL A 4 1.03 -11.74 5.49
CA VAL A 4 1.96 -10.88 6.25
C VAL A 4 1.39 -10.58 7.62
N ILE A 5 0.19 -10.03 7.68
CA ILE A 5 -0.44 -9.63 8.94
C ILE A 5 -0.61 -10.84 9.85
N GLY A 6 -1.14 -11.96 9.33
CA GLY A 6 -1.35 -13.18 10.12
C GLY A 6 -0.08 -13.88 10.58
N ALA A 7 1.08 -13.63 9.94
CA ALA A 7 2.37 -14.17 10.39
C ALA A 7 3.03 -13.32 11.49
N LEU A 8 2.75 -12.02 11.54
CA LEU A 8 3.44 -11.08 12.42
C LEU A 8 2.73 -10.82 13.73
N VAL A 9 1.39 -10.86 13.75
CA VAL A 9 0.59 -10.48 14.91
C VAL A 9 -0.47 -11.52 15.27
N GLY A 10 -0.85 -11.56 16.55
CA GLY A 10 -1.82 -12.51 17.10
C GLY A 10 -2.58 -11.93 18.30
N ARG A 11 -3.19 -12.80 19.11
CA ARG A 11 -4.18 -12.45 20.16
C ARG A 11 -3.77 -11.37 21.16
N SER A 12 -2.48 -11.25 21.49
CA SER A 12 -1.97 -10.26 22.45
C SER A 12 -1.52 -8.95 21.80
N ASP A 13 -1.64 -8.87 20.47
CA ASP A 13 -1.10 -7.80 19.68
C ASP A 13 -2.20 -6.85 19.19
N LEU A 14 -1.79 -5.73 18.57
CA LEU A 14 -2.68 -4.73 18.03
C LEU A 14 -2.40 -4.55 16.53
N VAL A 15 -3.46 -4.51 15.73
CA VAL A 15 -3.45 -4.03 14.35
C VAL A 15 -4.26 -2.74 14.28
N LEU A 16 -3.65 -1.69 13.78
CA LEU A 16 -4.29 -0.39 13.52
C LEU A 16 -4.25 -0.10 12.02
N GLU A 17 -5.42 0.03 11.40
CA GLU A 17 -5.55 0.24 9.96
C GLU A 17 -6.20 1.56 9.61
N ASP A 18 -5.76 2.16 8.50
CA ASP A 18 -6.46 3.29 7.91
C ASP A 18 -7.91 2.92 7.55
N TYR A 19 -8.82 3.86 7.74
CA TYR A 19 -10.25 3.62 7.53
C TYR A 19 -10.59 3.28 6.07
N LEU A 20 -9.81 3.72 5.10
CA LEU A 20 -10.05 3.47 3.67
C LEU A 20 -9.15 2.38 3.07
N ASN A 21 -8.47 1.60 3.91
CA ASN A 21 -7.65 0.49 3.45
C ASN A 21 -8.42 -0.50 2.58
N HIS A 22 -7.70 -1.09 1.63
CA HIS A 22 -8.17 -2.15 0.77
C HIS A 22 -8.67 -3.36 1.58
N ALA A 23 -9.73 -4.03 1.08
CA ALA A 23 -10.37 -5.16 1.74
C ALA A 23 -9.40 -6.27 2.18
N SER A 24 -8.33 -6.53 1.41
CA SER A 24 -7.34 -7.55 1.77
C SER A 24 -6.50 -7.22 3.01
N LEU A 25 -6.37 -5.93 3.36
CA LEU A 25 -5.75 -5.50 4.61
C LEU A 25 -6.74 -5.70 5.74
N LEU A 26 -7.99 -5.23 5.59
CA LEU A 26 -9.07 -5.44 6.56
C LEU A 26 -9.23 -6.92 6.92
N ASP A 27 -9.30 -7.80 5.91
CA ASP A 27 -9.39 -9.23 6.13
C ASP A 27 -8.17 -9.77 6.87
N GLY A 28 -6.98 -9.26 6.55
CA GLY A 28 -5.74 -9.60 7.24
C GLY A 28 -5.79 -9.26 8.73
N GLY A 29 -6.22 -8.04 9.06
CA GLY A 29 -6.40 -7.56 10.42
C GLY A 29 -7.44 -8.38 11.20
N LEU A 30 -8.61 -8.59 10.63
CA LEU A 30 -9.69 -9.36 11.24
C LEU A 30 -9.32 -10.83 11.47
N LEU A 31 -8.65 -11.48 10.51
CA LEU A 31 -8.27 -12.88 10.59
C LEU A 31 -7.03 -13.14 11.45
N SER A 32 -6.22 -12.14 11.76
CA SER A 32 -5.01 -12.25 12.57
C SER A 32 -5.28 -12.65 14.03
N ARG A 33 -6.51 -12.47 14.49
CA ARG A 33 -6.94 -12.59 15.89
C ARG A 33 -6.34 -11.55 16.83
N ALA A 34 -5.59 -10.58 16.35
CA ALA A 34 -5.11 -9.44 17.13
C ALA A 34 -6.28 -8.53 17.52
N THR A 35 -6.06 -7.62 18.46
CA THR A 35 -6.99 -6.52 18.67
C THR A 35 -6.97 -5.65 17.43
N PHE A 36 -8.08 -5.69 16.67
CA PHE A 36 -8.22 -4.92 15.44
C PHE A 36 -8.93 -3.61 15.71
N LYS A 37 -8.33 -2.49 15.29
CA LYS A 37 -8.92 -1.15 15.32
C LYS A 37 -8.59 -0.41 14.05
N ARG A 38 -9.39 0.61 13.73
CA ARG A 38 -9.15 1.49 12.58
C ARG A 38 -8.92 2.91 13.07
N PHE A 39 -8.01 3.63 12.42
CA PHE A 39 -7.85 5.07 12.61
C PHE A 39 -8.48 5.83 11.44
N LYS A 40 -8.86 7.08 11.69
CA LYS A 40 -9.46 7.93 10.67
C LYS A 40 -8.51 8.10 9.51
N HIS A 41 -9.06 8.15 8.31
CA HIS A 41 -8.31 8.23 7.07
C HIS A 41 -7.25 9.34 7.13
N ARG A 42 -5.98 8.92 6.98
CA ARG A 42 -4.77 9.77 6.98
C ARG A 42 -4.57 10.61 8.26
N ASP A 43 -5.29 10.32 9.33
CA ASP A 43 -5.26 11.09 10.58
C ASP A 43 -4.22 10.54 11.55
N THR A 44 -3.03 11.16 11.55
CA THR A 44 -1.92 10.78 12.43
C THR A 44 -2.20 11.08 13.91
N VAL A 45 -3.08 12.03 14.22
CA VAL A 45 -3.48 12.37 15.58
C VAL A 45 -4.33 11.24 16.17
N ASP A 46 -5.32 10.77 15.41
CA ASP A 46 -6.17 9.65 15.81
C ASP A 46 -5.33 8.34 15.94
N LEU A 47 -4.37 8.13 15.02
CA LEU A 47 -3.41 7.02 15.10
C LEU A 47 -2.60 7.09 16.40
N GLN A 48 -2.00 8.24 16.71
CA GLN A 48 -1.21 8.48 17.92
C GLN A 48 -2.02 8.18 19.19
N GLN A 49 -3.26 8.69 19.26
CA GLN A 49 -4.14 8.46 20.40
C GLN A 49 -4.42 6.97 20.61
N LYS A 50 -4.69 6.23 19.54
CA LYS A 50 -4.98 4.79 19.61
C LYS A 50 -3.76 3.95 19.97
N LEU A 51 -2.57 4.33 19.51
CA LEU A 51 -1.32 3.66 19.85
C LEU A 51 -0.95 3.86 21.33
N THR A 52 -1.07 5.08 21.85
CA THR A 52 -0.76 5.39 23.25
C THR A 52 -1.72 4.73 24.25
N GLN A 53 -2.96 4.49 23.85
CA GLN A 53 -3.96 3.79 24.67
C GLN A 53 -3.79 2.27 24.69
N SER A 54 -2.83 1.72 23.94
CA SER A 54 -2.64 0.28 23.83
C SER A 54 -1.44 -0.23 24.60
N ASN A 55 -1.67 -1.26 25.41
CA ASN A 55 -0.62 -2.02 26.11
C ASN A 55 -0.24 -3.32 25.35
N ALA A 56 -0.60 -3.44 24.07
CA ALA A 56 -0.26 -4.60 23.26
C ALA A 56 1.26 -4.79 23.17
N SER A 57 1.70 -6.06 23.18
CA SER A 57 3.12 -6.41 23.11
C SER A 57 3.74 -6.06 21.74
N LYS A 58 3.00 -6.30 20.69
CA LYS A 58 3.35 -5.87 19.33
C LYS A 58 2.25 -4.98 18.78
N LYS A 59 2.64 -4.00 18.01
CA LYS A 59 1.72 -3.06 17.36
C LYS A 59 2.08 -2.98 15.89
N LEU A 60 1.10 -3.20 15.03
CA LEU A 60 1.24 -3.10 13.58
C LEU A 60 0.30 -2.02 13.06
N VAL A 61 0.86 -0.98 12.46
CA VAL A 61 0.13 0.05 11.71
C VAL A 61 0.12 -0.37 10.25
N VAL A 62 -1.03 -0.34 9.61
CA VAL A 62 -1.21 -0.79 8.23
C VAL A 62 -1.94 0.27 7.42
N THR A 63 -1.42 0.59 6.24
CA THR A 63 -2.03 1.55 5.32
C THR A 63 -1.81 1.16 3.88
N ASP A 64 -2.79 1.48 3.00
CA ASP A 64 -2.49 1.62 1.58
C ASP A 64 -1.52 2.79 1.37
N GLY A 65 -0.63 2.70 0.41
CA GLY A 65 0.21 3.82 -0.02
C GLY A 65 -0.56 4.80 -0.89
N VAL A 66 -1.28 4.25 -1.87
CA VAL A 66 -2.22 4.97 -2.73
C VAL A 66 -3.59 4.33 -2.56
N PHE A 67 -4.58 5.08 -2.12
CA PHE A 67 -5.93 4.57 -1.87
C PHE A 67 -6.69 4.37 -3.18
N SER A 68 -7.19 3.16 -3.38
CA SER A 68 -7.71 2.71 -4.68
C SER A 68 -9.00 3.40 -5.13
N MET A 69 -9.80 3.93 -4.21
CA MET A 69 -11.06 4.61 -4.52
C MET A 69 -10.88 6.11 -4.71
N ASP A 70 -10.04 6.74 -3.89
CA ASP A 70 -9.90 8.19 -3.85
C ASP A 70 -8.69 8.70 -4.64
N GLY A 71 -7.70 7.84 -4.85
CA GLY A 71 -6.47 8.15 -5.57
C GLY A 71 -5.51 9.06 -4.79
N ASP A 72 -5.77 9.28 -3.51
CA ASP A 72 -4.90 10.07 -2.65
C ASP A 72 -3.78 9.22 -2.02
N LEU A 73 -2.81 9.88 -1.42
CA LEU A 73 -1.58 9.29 -0.91
C LEU A 73 -1.58 9.24 0.60
N ALA A 74 -1.12 8.13 1.16
CA ALA A 74 -0.84 8.05 2.60
C ALA A 74 0.31 9.01 2.98
N PRO A 75 0.21 9.72 4.10
CA PRO A 75 1.31 10.51 4.65
C PRO A 75 2.31 9.57 5.36
N LEU A 76 3.02 8.72 4.58
CA LEU A 76 3.85 7.65 5.16
C LEU A 76 4.92 8.18 6.10
N LYS A 77 5.49 9.35 5.80
CA LYS A 77 6.51 9.98 6.66
C LYS A 77 5.97 10.27 8.06
N ASP A 78 4.77 10.84 8.13
CA ASP A 78 4.16 11.19 9.41
C ASP A 78 3.65 9.94 10.15
N LEU A 79 3.09 8.97 9.41
CA LEU A 79 2.68 7.68 9.97
C LEU A 79 3.88 6.90 10.53
N ALA A 80 5.02 6.91 9.82
CA ALA A 80 6.26 6.27 10.27
C ALA A 80 6.78 6.92 11.56
N ALA A 81 6.80 8.24 11.65
CA ALA A 81 7.21 8.96 12.84
C ALA A 81 6.35 8.58 14.06
N VAL A 82 5.02 8.55 13.88
CA VAL A 82 4.09 8.14 14.92
C VAL A 82 4.28 6.67 15.30
N ALA A 83 4.46 5.77 14.33
CA ALA A 83 4.69 4.36 14.58
C ALA A 83 5.97 4.13 15.39
N GLN A 84 7.09 4.74 14.99
CA GLN A 84 8.38 4.65 15.69
C GLN A 84 8.30 5.14 17.13
N GLN A 85 7.67 6.29 17.37
CA GLN A 85 7.48 6.85 18.73
C GLN A 85 6.71 5.90 19.67
N ASN A 86 5.91 5.00 19.12
CA ASN A 86 5.07 4.07 19.88
C ASN A 86 5.54 2.61 19.81
N ASN A 87 6.76 2.34 19.32
CA ASN A 87 7.30 1.00 19.11
C ASN A 87 6.35 0.12 18.27
N ALA A 88 5.79 0.69 17.23
CA ALA A 88 4.93 -0.01 16.27
C ALA A 88 5.66 -0.18 14.94
N TRP A 89 5.40 -1.28 14.23
CA TRP A 89 5.81 -1.46 12.85
C TRP A 89 4.82 -0.76 11.90
N LEU A 90 5.33 -0.20 10.81
CA LEU A 90 4.52 0.32 9.72
C LEU A 90 4.59 -0.65 8.53
N MET A 91 3.42 -1.09 8.06
CA MET A 91 3.25 -1.81 6.81
C MET A 91 2.56 -0.90 5.81
N ALA A 92 3.17 -0.72 4.64
CA ALA A 92 2.58 0.00 3.51
C ALA A 92 2.27 -0.97 2.36
N ASP A 93 1.03 -0.98 1.90
CA ASP A 93 0.61 -1.62 0.65
C ASP A 93 0.72 -0.60 -0.49
N ASP A 94 1.80 -0.69 -1.24
CA ASP A 94 2.08 0.21 -2.37
C ASP A 94 1.67 -0.40 -3.72
N ALA A 95 0.60 -1.19 -3.74
CA ALA A 95 0.11 -1.87 -4.93
C ALA A 95 -0.21 -0.90 -6.09
N HIS A 96 -0.59 0.34 -5.81
CA HIS A 96 -0.89 1.36 -6.81
C HIS A 96 0.26 2.34 -7.08
N GLY A 97 1.24 2.44 -6.18
CA GLY A 97 2.40 3.32 -6.36
C GLY A 97 3.57 2.62 -7.04
N PHE A 98 3.78 1.33 -6.77
CA PHE A 98 4.90 0.55 -7.31
C PHE A 98 4.84 0.47 -8.85
N GLY A 99 5.93 0.88 -9.51
CA GLY A 99 6.02 1.02 -10.97
C GLY A 99 5.52 2.37 -11.50
N VAL A 100 4.90 3.21 -10.65
CA VAL A 100 4.23 4.48 -11.03
C VAL A 100 4.86 5.69 -10.36
N LEU A 101 4.96 5.67 -9.03
CA LEU A 101 5.48 6.77 -8.22
C LEU A 101 6.98 6.63 -7.98
N GLY A 102 7.59 7.74 -7.58
CA GLY A 102 9.03 7.83 -7.38
C GLY A 102 9.82 8.02 -8.67
N LYS A 103 11.05 8.48 -8.51
CA LYS A 103 11.95 8.82 -9.65
C LYS A 103 12.27 7.60 -10.51
N THR A 104 12.45 6.43 -9.87
CA THR A 104 12.79 5.18 -10.57
C THR A 104 11.58 4.24 -10.73
N GLY A 105 10.43 4.62 -10.17
CA GLY A 105 9.23 3.78 -10.10
C GLY A 105 9.25 2.80 -8.94
N ALA A 106 10.06 3.06 -7.91
CA ALA A 106 10.09 2.22 -6.71
C ALA A 106 8.93 2.49 -5.72
N GLY A 107 7.99 3.34 -6.11
CA GLY A 107 6.74 3.56 -5.40
C GLY A 107 6.77 4.74 -4.44
N LEU A 108 5.76 4.78 -3.54
CA LEU A 108 5.54 5.90 -2.63
C LEU A 108 6.65 6.03 -1.59
N VAL A 109 7.27 4.93 -1.18
CA VAL A 109 8.40 4.96 -0.24
C VAL A 109 9.57 5.73 -0.83
N GLU A 110 9.88 5.52 -2.12
CA GLU A 110 10.88 6.32 -2.84
C GLU A 110 10.43 7.78 -2.98
N ASP A 111 9.18 8.00 -3.37
CA ASP A 111 8.62 9.33 -3.60
C ASP A 111 8.70 10.23 -2.36
N GLN A 112 8.48 9.65 -1.17
CA GLN A 112 8.58 10.34 0.12
C GLN A 112 9.99 10.26 0.76
N ASN A 113 10.99 9.70 0.06
CA ASN A 113 12.37 9.51 0.52
C ASN A 113 12.47 8.78 1.87
N LEU A 114 11.75 7.68 2.01
CA LEU A 114 11.73 6.85 3.20
C LEU A 114 12.63 5.63 3.06
N SER A 115 13.13 5.16 4.20
CA SER A 115 13.98 3.99 4.33
C SER A 115 13.23 2.76 4.85
N ILE A 116 13.91 1.62 4.86
CA ILE A 116 13.42 0.39 5.48
C ILE A 116 13.21 0.52 7.00
N ASP A 117 13.92 1.44 7.65
CA ASP A 117 13.75 1.68 9.09
C ASP A 117 12.45 2.42 9.39
N GLU A 118 11.98 3.22 8.44
CA GLU A 118 10.73 3.98 8.56
C GLU A 118 9.52 3.18 8.09
N VAL A 119 9.67 2.40 7.01
CA VAL A 119 8.65 1.50 6.47
C VAL A 119 9.21 0.08 6.40
N PRO A 120 9.28 -0.63 7.55
CA PRO A 120 9.93 -1.93 7.63
C PRO A 120 9.21 -3.03 6.84
N ILE A 121 7.96 -2.83 6.45
CA ILE A 121 7.15 -3.82 5.73
C ILE A 121 6.52 -3.13 4.52
N LEU A 122 7.07 -3.42 3.34
CA LEU A 122 6.54 -2.92 2.07
C LEU A 122 5.91 -4.07 1.29
N MET A 123 4.66 -3.93 0.90
CA MET A 123 3.96 -4.84 -0.01
C MET A 123 3.75 -4.17 -1.35
N GLY A 124 3.90 -4.92 -2.42
CA GLY A 124 3.58 -4.49 -3.77
C GLY A 124 2.97 -5.61 -4.61
N THR A 125 2.26 -5.25 -5.66
CA THR A 125 1.67 -6.19 -6.59
C THR A 125 2.33 -6.14 -7.97
N LEU A 126 2.39 -7.29 -8.62
CA LEU A 126 2.89 -7.45 -9.98
C LEU A 126 1.76 -7.44 -11.01
N GLY A 127 0.50 -7.41 -10.54
CA GLY A 127 -0.69 -7.47 -11.40
C GLY A 127 -1.22 -6.12 -11.91
N LYS A 128 -0.59 -4.99 -11.50
CA LYS A 128 -1.01 -3.64 -11.92
C LYS A 128 0.01 -3.04 -12.90
N ALA A 129 0.83 -2.09 -12.51
CA ALA A 129 1.79 -1.42 -13.38
C ALA A 129 2.77 -2.37 -14.06
N PHE A 130 3.11 -3.48 -13.41
CA PHE A 130 3.99 -4.51 -13.99
C PHE A 130 3.31 -5.38 -15.05
N GLY A 131 1.98 -5.43 -15.10
CA GLY A 131 1.23 -6.17 -16.12
C GLY A 131 1.46 -7.69 -16.11
N THR A 132 1.84 -8.26 -14.97
CA THR A 132 2.09 -9.68 -14.79
C THR A 132 1.17 -10.27 -13.70
N TYR A 133 1.65 -11.13 -12.84
CA TYR A 133 0.83 -11.75 -11.79
C TYR A 133 1.65 -11.98 -10.54
N GLY A 134 1.01 -11.84 -9.38
CA GLY A 134 1.60 -12.09 -8.07
C GLY A 134 1.78 -10.83 -7.25
N ALA A 135 2.42 -11.01 -6.11
CA ALA A 135 2.74 -9.94 -5.17
C ALA A 135 4.08 -10.26 -4.50
N PHE A 136 4.70 -9.25 -3.94
CA PHE A 136 5.92 -9.41 -3.16
C PHE A 136 5.82 -8.65 -1.85
N VAL A 137 6.67 -9.03 -0.91
CA VAL A 137 6.92 -8.28 0.32
C VAL A 137 8.41 -7.98 0.37
N ALA A 138 8.76 -6.76 0.69
CA ALA A 138 10.12 -6.32 0.92
C ALA A 138 10.29 -5.82 2.36
N GLY A 139 11.47 -6.11 2.92
CA GLY A 139 11.83 -5.72 4.27
C GLY A 139 13.16 -6.36 4.68
N SER A 140 13.45 -6.38 5.97
CA SER A 140 14.68 -6.98 6.49
C SER A 140 14.73 -8.49 6.24
N GLU A 141 15.92 -9.07 6.24
CA GLU A 141 16.11 -10.51 6.13
C GLU A 141 15.32 -11.27 7.21
N ALA A 142 15.35 -10.79 8.45
CA ALA A 142 14.59 -11.38 9.56
C ALA A 142 13.07 -11.37 9.32
N LEU A 143 12.54 -10.30 8.70
CA LEU A 143 11.13 -10.25 8.29
C LEU A 143 10.85 -11.33 7.24
N ILE A 144 11.66 -11.40 6.19
CA ILE A 144 11.44 -12.34 5.09
C ILE A 144 11.53 -13.78 5.58
N GLU A 145 12.54 -14.12 6.39
CA GLU A 145 12.65 -15.44 7.02
C GLU A 145 11.41 -15.78 7.87
N THR A 146 10.92 -14.82 8.64
CA THR A 146 9.68 -14.99 9.41
C THR A 146 8.49 -15.29 8.51
N LEU A 147 8.34 -14.56 7.41
CA LEU A 147 7.23 -14.76 6.47
C LEU A 147 7.32 -16.12 5.75
N VAL A 148 8.52 -16.54 5.36
CA VAL A 148 8.76 -17.85 4.76
C VAL A 148 8.33 -18.98 5.69
N GLN A 149 8.57 -18.85 7.01
CA GLN A 149 8.26 -19.87 8.00
C GLN A 149 6.81 -19.85 8.50
N PHE A 150 6.17 -18.67 8.55
CA PHE A 150 4.89 -18.50 9.26
C PHE A 150 3.74 -18.00 8.38
N SER A 151 3.99 -17.46 7.18
CA SER A 151 2.93 -17.02 6.28
C SER A 151 2.22 -18.20 5.63
N ARG A 152 1.03 -18.54 6.15
CA ARG A 152 0.27 -19.71 5.65
C ARG A 152 -0.07 -19.62 4.17
N SER A 153 -0.40 -18.45 3.66
CA SER A 153 -0.68 -18.24 2.23
C SER A 153 0.56 -18.39 1.34
N TYR A 154 1.77 -18.26 1.89
CA TYR A 154 3.01 -18.58 1.20
C TYR A 154 3.34 -20.09 1.27
N ILE A 155 3.28 -20.67 2.46
CA ILE A 155 3.65 -22.07 2.72
C ILE A 155 2.78 -23.06 1.92
N TYR A 156 1.47 -22.78 1.86
CA TYR A 156 0.46 -23.69 1.29
C TYR A 156 -0.01 -23.28 -0.11
N THR A 157 0.80 -22.52 -0.84
CA THR A 157 0.50 -22.08 -2.20
C THR A 157 1.54 -22.65 -3.17
N THR A 158 1.06 -23.11 -4.31
CA THR A 158 1.93 -23.56 -5.40
C THR A 158 2.68 -22.37 -6.02
N ALA A 159 3.94 -22.58 -6.39
CA ALA A 159 4.75 -21.58 -7.07
C ALA A 159 4.10 -21.08 -8.37
N PRO A 160 4.25 -19.80 -8.74
CA PRO A 160 3.76 -19.30 -10.02
C PRO A 160 4.49 -19.99 -11.20
N PRO A 161 3.84 -20.06 -12.38
CA PRO A 161 4.49 -20.62 -13.56
C PRO A 161 5.79 -19.84 -13.90
N PRO A 162 6.86 -20.54 -14.34
CA PRO A 162 8.14 -19.89 -14.69
C PRO A 162 8.00 -18.77 -15.73
N ALA A 163 7.05 -18.90 -16.67
CA ALA A 163 6.77 -17.88 -17.67
C ALA A 163 6.35 -16.54 -17.04
N VAL A 164 5.59 -16.58 -15.93
CA VAL A 164 5.19 -15.37 -15.19
C VAL A 164 6.42 -14.70 -14.55
N ALA A 165 7.34 -15.49 -13.99
CA ALA A 165 8.57 -14.97 -13.42
C ALA A 165 9.44 -14.28 -14.50
N VAL A 166 9.60 -14.89 -15.66
CA VAL A 166 10.35 -14.32 -16.80
C VAL A 166 9.68 -13.02 -17.29
N ALA A 167 8.35 -13.00 -17.43
CA ALA A 167 7.60 -11.81 -17.81
C ALA A 167 7.79 -10.68 -16.77
N THR A 168 7.79 -11.02 -15.49
CA THR A 168 8.01 -10.04 -14.40
C THR A 168 9.43 -9.46 -14.44
N MET A 169 10.44 -10.29 -14.72
CA MET A 169 11.82 -9.81 -14.91
C MET A 169 11.93 -8.84 -16.09
N ALA A 170 11.29 -9.16 -17.21
CA ALA A 170 11.24 -8.27 -18.38
C ALA A 170 10.54 -6.94 -18.03
N SER A 171 9.38 -7.00 -17.36
CA SER A 171 8.66 -5.82 -16.90
C SER A 171 9.50 -4.95 -15.95
N LEU A 172 10.23 -5.55 -15.03
CA LEU A 172 11.13 -4.84 -14.12
C LEU A 172 12.23 -4.07 -14.90
N GLN A 173 12.78 -4.67 -15.95
CA GLN A 173 13.75 -3.96 -16.81
C GLN A 173 13.11 -2.76 -17.51
N LEU A 174 11.88 -2.89 -18.02
CA LEU A 174 11.15 -1.77 -18.62
C LEU A 174 10.88 -0.64 -17.61
N VAL A 175 10.46 -0.97 -16.39
CA VAL A 175 10.26 0.02 -15.32
C VAL A 175 11.54 0.78 -15.03
N LYS A 176 12.69 0.10 -15.01
CA LYS A 176 14.01 0.72 -14.74
C LYS A 176 14.51 1.57 -15.90
N SER A 177 14.30 1.17 -17.16
CA SER A 177 14.91 1.78 -18.33
C SER A 177 14.01 2.75 -19.08
N GLU A 178 12.68 2.64 -18.96
CA GLU A 178 11.73 3.37 -19.78
C GLU A 178 10.95 4.42 -18.96
N GLN A 179 11.66 5.42 -18.44
CA GLN A 179 11.06 6.56 -17.70
C GLN A 179 9.94 7.24 -18.49
N TRP A 180 10.07 7.30 -19.83
CA TRP A 180 9.10 7.94 -20.69
C TRP A 180 7.65 7.43 -20.49
N ARG A 181 7.47 6.19 -20.01
CA ARG A 181 6.14 5.64 -19.71
C ARG A 181 5.48 6.37 -18.56
N ARG A 182 6.22 6.64 -17.48
CA ARG A 182 5.73 7.43 -16.33
C ARG A 182 5.48 8.88 -16.74
N ASP A 183 6.37 9.45 -17.57
CA ASP A 183 6.20 10.81 -18.08
C ASP A 183 4.92 10.90 -18.93
N LYS A 184 4.67 9.90 -19.80
CA LYS A 184 3.45 9.81 -20.58
C LYS A 184 2.20 9.66 -19.73
N LEU A 185 2.28 8.84 -18.66
CA LEU A 185 1.19 8.68 -17.71
C LEU A 185 0.86 10.02 -17.03
N ASN A 186 1.86 10.72 -16.52
CA ASN A 186 1.68 12.02 -15.87
C ASN A 186 1.08 13.07 -16.82
N GLN A 187 1.51 13.09 -18.09
CA GLN A 187 0.89 13.94 -19.12
C GLN A 187 -0.58 13.57 -19.34
N SER A 188 -0.91 12.28 -19.35
CA SER A 188 -2.28 11.81 -19.52
C SER A 188 -3.17 12.18 -18.33
N ILE A 189 -2.66 12.06 -17.10
CA ILE A 189 -3.35 12.51 -15.88
C ILE A 189 -3.65 14.02 -15.98
N SER A 190 -2.63 14.82 -16.26
CA SER A 190 -2.78 16.27 -16.39
C SER A 190 -3.80 16.66 -17.46
N ARG A 191 -3.75 16.01 -18.63
CA ARG A 191 -4.70 16.25 -19.73
C ARG A 191 -6.13 15.87 -19.35
N PHE A 192 -6.30 14.72 -18.67
CA PHE A 192 -7.61 14.29 -18.19
C PHE A 192 -8.19 15.31 -17.21
N ARG A 193 -7.41 15.71 -16.20
CA ARG A 193 -7.84 16.68 -15.19
C ARG A 193 -8.24 18.02 -15.80
N GLN A 194 -7.43 18.55 -16.72
CA GLN A 194 -7.75 19.78 -17.44
C GLN A 194 -9.06 19.67 -18.23
N GLY A 195 -9.22 18.58 -19.01
CA GLY A 195 -10.44 18.35 -19.78
C GLY A 195 -11.69 18.18 -18.89
N ALA A 196 -11.57 17.43 -17.81
CA ALA A 196 -12.66 17.24 -16.85
C ALA A 196 -13.10 18.58 -16.20
N GLN A 197 -12.16 19.43 -15.82
CA GLN A 197 -12.43 20.76 -15.28
C GLN A 197 -13.10 21.68 -16.29
N GLN A 198 -12.66 21.65 -17.57
CA GLN A 198 -13.23 22.47 -18.64
C GLN A 198 -14.72 22.17 -18.90
N ILE A 199 -15.13 20.91 -18.73
CA ILE A 199 -16.53 20.50 -18.90
C ILE A 199 -17.30 20.43 -17.60
N GLY A 200 -16.73 20.96 -16.49
CA GLY A 200 -17.40 21.09 -15.20
C GLY A 200 -17.62 19.79 -14.42
N LEU A 201 -16.81 18.75 -14.65
CA LEU A 201 -16.89 17.52 -13.85
C LEU A 201 -16.33 17.74 -12.46
N ASN A 202 -17.03 17.19 -11.47
CA ASN A 202 -16.56 17.15 -10.08
C ASN A 202 -15.59 16.00 -9.89
N ILE A 203 -14.28 16.28 -10.02
CA ILE A 203 -13.21 15.29 -9.84
C ILE A 203 -12.56 15.44 -8.46
N MET A 204 -12.17 14.33 -7.87
CA MET A 204 -11.40 14.33 -6.63
C MET A 204 -9.98 14.88 -6.83
N ASP A 205 -9.38 15.34 -5.75
CA ASP A 205 -7.99 15.84 -5.79
C ASP A 205 -7.01 14.67 -5.71
N SER A 206 -6.63 14.17 -6.89
CA SER A 206 -5.66 13.10 -7.04
C SER A 206 -4.67 13.43 -8.15
N ASN A 207 -3.38 13.28 -7.86
CA ASN A 207 -2.29 13.38 -8.84
C ASN A 207 -1.80 11.99 -9.30
N THR A 208 -2.51 10.92 -8.92
CA THR A 208 -2.19 9.54 -9.29
C THR A 208 -2.97 9.13 -10.56
N PRO A 209 -2.71 7.95 -11.12
CA PRO A 209 -3.51 7.42 -12.23
C PRO A 209 -4.99 7.19 -11.90
N ILE A 210 -5.33 7.15 -10.63
CA ILE A 210 -6.70 7.01 -10.14
C ILE A 210 -7.35 8.39 -10.13
N GLN A 211 -8.35 8.60 -10.98
CA GLN A 211 -9.00 9.89 -11.21
C GLN A 211 -10.51 9.76 -11.01
N PRO A 212 -11.02 9.76 -9.77
CA PRO A 212 -12.44 9.56 -9.50
C PRO A 212 -13.28 10.78 -9.90
N ILE A 213 -14.45 10.51 -10.44
CA ILE A 213 -15.48 11.51 -10.76
C ILE A 213 -16.64 11.32 -9.78
N LEU A 214 -17.01 12.36 -9.07
CA LEU A 214 -18.12 12.34 -8.11
C LEU A 214 -19.44 12.63 -8.82
N VAL A 215 -20.24 11.58 -9.03
CA VAL A 215 -21.54 11.68 -9.71
C VAL A 215 -22.69 11.92 -8.72
N GLY A 216 -22.51 11.52 -7.46
CA GLY A 216 -23.51 11.66 -6.40
C GLY A 216 -24.29 10.36 -6.15
N SER A 217 -25.61 10.37 -6.25
CA SER A 217 -26.42 9.17 -6.02
C SER A 217 -26.47 8.26 -7.24
N ASP A 218 -26.73 6.94 -6.99
CA ASP A 218 -26.85 5.91 -8.03
C ASP A 218 -27.94 6.23 -9.08
N GLU A 219 -28.92 7.05 -8.71
CA GLU A 219 -29.99 7.50 -9.62
C GLU A 219 -29.49 8.44 -10.73
N LYS A 220 -28.24 8.92 -10.64
CA LYS A 220 -27.62 9.81 -11.64
C LYS A 220 -26.63 9.10 -12.58
N LEU A 221 -26.45 7.79 -12.39
CA LEU A 221 -25.67 6.92 -13.25
C LEU A 221 -26.53 6.28 -14.33
#